data_c4ac5da4799bdc4109d6c399d9a84053
#
_entry.id   c4ac5da4799bdc4109d6c399d9a84053
#
_cell.length_a   1.000
_cell.length_b   1.000
_cell.length_c   1.000
_cell.angle_alpha   90.00
_cell.angle_beta   90.00
_cell.angle_gamma   90.00
#
_symmetry.space_group_name_H-M   'P 1'
#
loop_
_entity.id
_entity.type
_entity.pdbx_description
1 polymer ?
#
loop_
_entity_poly.entity_id
_entity_poly.type
_entity_poly.pdbx_seq_one_letter_code
_entity_poly.pdbx_strand_id
1 'polypeptide(L)'
;MREKKHDRKNRRGRLIRSMLLIVLAFVLTAGTATVMPSAIEVSAAPKKKTKIRLEGRSGRYIIDTGYNWWLKDKNGKRVTGFQYIKVPKGKRLKSGYYMFDSKGCLCKKKQFHKLDKKIAGRTFKGTYYFGDTNGRLYRKAGWKVINGQKYLLSSYGRRYENCWRSGYYLLSNGTIARSRKLPDGTWVDCNGRRCTEADMTLNGLKKKLGSMVKGYSGSWSVYVKNLENGAVININDTAMYPASTIKAFVMASTFDQIKRGKLRYNSTIKSLLNSMITVSDNEAYNQLVRYNSRSRSFVSGTKTVNQYLKKNGYTKTGCHSSLHPSASAFTSDGQRNIASAKDCGVLLERIYKGTCVSSKYSREMRNLLLRQTRRWKIPAGVPAGVRVANKTGETSSVQHDMAIVYGKKTDYIICVFSSTGNEGYAVPRIRNISRIVYNYLNK
;
A
#
# COMPACT_ATOMS: atom_id res chain seq x y z
N MET A 1 27.47 -39.06 -38.00
CA MET A 1 26.86 -37.84 -37.51
C MET A 1 25.71 -37.39 -38.43
N ARG A 2 24.66 -38.16 -38.48
CA ARG A 2 23.37 -37.82 -39.11
C ARG A 2 22.34 -38.45 -38.21
N GLU A 3 21.51 -37.61 -37.62
CA GLU A 3 20.19 -37.89 -37.01
C GLU A 3 19.96 -36.93 -35.84
N LYS A 4 19.19 -35.88 -36.12
CA LYS A 4 18.37 -35.08 -35.21
C LYS A 4 17.93 -33.77 -35.88
N LYS A 5 17.22 -33.90 -37.03
CA LYS A 5 16.64 -32.75 -37.72
C LYS A 5 15.22 -33.02 -38.26
N HIS A 6 14.39 -33.82 -37.61
CA HIS A 6 13.05 -34.11 -38.13
C HIS A 6 11.85 -33.87 -37.21
N ASP A 7 12.05 -33.31 -36.00
CA ASP A 7 10.89 -33.19 -35.05
C ASP A 7 10.46 -31.76 -34.73
N ARG A 8 10.93 -30.75 -35.46
CA ARG A 8 10.49 -29.34 -35.26
C ARG A 8 9.49 -28.79 -36.29
N LYS A 9 9.12 -29.56 -37.31
CA LYS A 9 8.16 -29.08 -38.34
C LYS A 9 6.70 -29.42 -38.06
N ASN A 10 6.40 -30.38 -37.20
CA ASN A 10 5.01 -30.80 -36.93
C ASN A 10 4.28 -30.09 -35.79
N ARG A 11 4.94 -29.23 -34.99
CA ARG A 11 4.29 -28.43 -33.95
C ARG A 11 3.82 -27.04 -34.44
N ARG A 12 4.33 -26.53 -35.57
CA ARG A 12 3.86 -25.25 -36.14
C ARG A 12 2.61 -25.35 -37.02
N GLY A 13 2.28 -26.53 -37.50
CA GLY A 13 1.14 -26.76 -38.38
C GLY A 13 -0.21 -26.89 -37.67
N ARG A 14 -0.24 -27.13 -36.34
CA ARG A 14 -1.50 -27.25 -35.56
C ARG A 14 -1.97 -25.94 -34.89
N LEU A 15 -1.10 -24.95 -34.70
CA LEU A 15 -1.50 -23.65 -34.18
C LEU A 15 -2.07 -22.68 -35.23
N ILE A 16 -1.81 -22.90 -36.52
CA ILE A 16 -2.27 -22.00 -37.58
C ILE A 16 -3.69 -22.37 -38.06
N ARG A 17 -4.15 -23.59 -37.85
CA ARG A 17 -5.52 -24.02 -38.20
C ARG A 17 -6.62 -23.60 -37.21
N SER A 18 -6.26 -23.24 -35.98
CA SER A 18 -7.25 -22.77 -35.00
C SER A 18 -7.45 -21.25 -34.99
N MET A 19 -6.65 -20.48 -35.70
CA MET A 19 -6.80 -19.02 -35.84
C MET A 19 -7.49 -18.56 -37.15
N LEU A 20 -7.72 -19.46 -38.10
CA LEU A 20 -8.35 -19.07 -39.38
C LEU A 20 -9.88 -19.27 -39.43
N LEU A 21 -10.51 -19.73 -38.35
CA LEU A 21 -11.97 -19.93 -38.27
C LEU A 21 -12.72 -18.82 -37.49
N ILE A 22 -12.03 -17.76 -37.08
CA ILE A 22 -12.60 -16.61 -36.33
C ILE A 22 -12.65 -15.32 -37.18
N VAL A 23 -12.06 -15.27 -38.36
CA VAL A 23 -11.93 -14.03 -39.16
C VAL A 23 -12.90 -13.98 -40.38
N LEU A 24 -13.78 -14.95 -40.59
CA LEU A 24 -14.70 -14.96 -41.78
C LEU A 24 -16.17 -14.72 -41.44
N ALA A 25 -16.50 -14.03 -40.34
CA ALA A 25 -17.88 -13.68 -39.97
C ALA A 25 -18.13 -12.17 -39.77
N PHE A 26 -17.32 -11.31 -40.37
CA PHE A 26 -17.53 -9.85 -40.28
C PHE A 26 -17.29 -9.14 -41.64
N VAL A 27 -18.04 -9.46 -42.66
CA VAL A 27 -18.37 -8.49 -43.76
C VAL A 27 -19.67 -8.91 -44.37
N LEU A 28 -20.64 -8.02 -44.33
CA LEU A 28 -21.93 -7.87 -45.05
C LEU A 28 -23.10 -7.83 -44.06
N THR A 29 -23.49 -6.62 -43.68
CA THR A 29 -24.79 -6.03 -44.04
C THR A 29 -24.92 -4.67 -43.37
N ALA A 30 -24.99 -3.63 -44.17
CA ALA A 30 -25.48 -2.32 -43.80
C ALA A 30 -27.03 -2.36 -43.79
N GLY A 31 -27.64 -1.79 -42.74
CA GLY A 31 -29.04 -1.37 -42.78
C GLY A 31 -30.03 -2.34 -42.14
N THR A 32 -30.38 -2.05 -40.92
CA THR A 32 -31.69 -1.97 -40.24
C THR A 32 -31.53 -2.15 -38.77
N ALA A 33 -32.11 -1.27 -37.96
CA ALA A 33 -32.16 -1.36 -36.52
C ALA A 33 -32.89 -2.63 -36.12
N THR A 34 -32.16 -3.61 -35.58
CA THR A 34 -32.72 -4.78 -34.92
C THR A 34 -32.15 -4.91 -33.55
N VAL A 35 -33.06 -5.01 -32.60
CA VAL A 35 -32.90 -5.32 -31.18
C VAL A 35 -31.79 -6.34 -30.99
N MET A 36 -30.77 -6.03 -30.18
CA MET A 36 -29.77 -6.99 -29.75
C MET A 36 -30.46 -8.15 -29.01
N PRO A 37 -30.27 -9.40 -29.41
CA PRO A 37 -30.70 -10.51 -28.57
C PRO A 37 -29.86 -10.51 -27.28
N SER A 38 -30.56 -10.50 -26.16
CA SER A 38 -29.99 -10.73 -24.85
C SER A 38 -29.02 -11.92 -24.88
N ALA A 39 -27.85 -11.76 -24.28
CA ALA A 39 -26.85 -12.81 -24.11
C ALA A 39 -27.56 -14.11 -23.69
N ILE A 40 -27.44 -15.17 -24.49
CA ILE A 40 -27.85 -16.51 -24.10
C ILE A 40 -26.96 -16.89 -22.93
N GLU A 41 -27.48 -16.77 -21.69
CA GLU A 41 -26.90 -17.46 -20.55
C GLU A 41 -26.94 -18.95 -20.90
N VAL A 42 -25.77 -19.51 -21.18
CA VAL A 42 -25.60 -20.96 -21.23
C VAL A 42 -25.86 -21.47 -19.81
N SER A 43 -27.10 -21.77 -19.54
CA SER A 43 -27.52 -22.44 -18.32
C SER A 43 -26.78 -23.77 -18.25
N ALA A 44 -25.74 -23.83 -17.42
CA ALA A 44 -25.07 -25.10 -17.15
C ALA A 44 -26.13 -26.10 -16.64
N ALA A 45 -26.24 -27.28 -17.28
CA ALA A 45 -27.17 -28.32 -16.92
C ALA A 45 -27.23 -28.55 -15.40
N PRO A 46 -28.39 -28.67 -14.76
CA PRO A 46 -28.51 -28.78 -13.33
C PRO A 46 -27.74 -30.00 -12.84
N LYS A 47 -26.66 -29.76 -12.08
CA LYS A 47 -25.89 -30.85 -11.48
C LYS A 47 -26.80 -31.69 -10.57
N LYS A 48 -26.82 -33.01 -10.78
CA LYS A 48 -27.63 -33.97 -10.02
C LYS A 48 -27.46 -33.77 -8.51
N LYS A 49 -28.56 -33.53 -7.80
CA LYS A 49 -28.55 -33.43 -6.32
C LYS A 49 -28.11 -34.75 -5.72
N THR A 50 -27.12 -34.75 -4.85
CA THR A 50 -26.61 -35.93 -4.17
C THR A 50 -26.90 -35.88 -2.67
N LYS A 51 -27.49 -36.93 -2.12
CA LYS A 51 -27.72 -37.10 -0.67
C LYS A 51 -26.50 -37.79 -0.06
N ILE A 52 -25.81 -37.13 0.88
CA ILE A 52 -24.69 -37.69 1.62
C ILE A 52 -25.14 -37.95 3.06
N ARG A 53 -25.30 -39.20 3.46
CA ARG A 53 -25.57 -39.57 4.86
C ARG A 53 -24.34 -39.25 5.70
N LEU A 54 -24.53 -38.65 6.86
CA LEU A 54 -23.47 -38.37 7.81
C LEU A 54 -23.28 -39.59 8.75
N GLU A 55 -22.02 -39.80 9.16
CA GLU A 55 -21.74 -40.86 10.14
C GLU A 55 -22.23 -40.47 11.54
N GLY A 56 -22.71 -41.46 12.29
CA GLY A 56 -23.25 -41.34 13.64
C GLY A 56 -24.77 -41.59 13.71
N ARG A 57 -25.29 -41.76 14.94
CA ARG A 57 -26.71 -42.18 15.20
C ARG A 57 -27.74 -41.07 14.93
N SER A 58 -27.34 -39.86 14.49
CA SER A 58 -28.25 -38.72 14.36
C SER A 58 -29.19 -38.76 13.14
N GLY A 59 -28.97 -39.65 12.18
CA GLY A 59 -29.74 -39.71 10.93
C GLY A 59 -29.61 -38.48 10.03
N ARG A 60 -28.71 -37.55 10.35
CA ARG A 60 -28.49 -36.32 9.59
C ARG A 60 -27.85 -36.60 8.24
N TYR A 61 -28.09 -35.73 7.26
CA TYR A 61 -27.51 -35.83 5.93
C TYR A 61 -27.28 -34.48 5.30
N ILE A 62 -26.38 -34.44 4.30
CA ILE A 62 -26.11 -33.29 3.47
C ILE A 62 -26.77 -33.47 2.11
N ILE A 63 -27.43 -32.46 1.61
CA ILE A 63 -27.80 -32.35 0.20
C ILE A 63 -26.71 -31.54 -0.51
N ASP A 64 -25.97 -32.18 -1.38
CA ASP A 64 -24.97 -31.54 -2.27
C ASP A 64 -25.63 -31.27 -3.63
N THR A 65 -25.71 -29.99 -4.01
CA THR A 65 -26.23 -29.55 -5.32
C THR A 65 -25.11 -29.30 -6.35
N GLY A 66 -23.87 -29.67 -6.01
CA GLY A 66 -22.69 -29.32 -6.78
C GLY A 66 -22.16 -27.89 -6.53
N TYR A 67 -23.02 -26.97 -6.13
CA TYR A 67 -22.67 -25.58 -5.77
C TYR A 67 -22.80 -25.31 -4.27
N ASN A 68 -23.86 -25.84 -3.63
CA ASN A 68 -24.17 -25.61 -2.23
C ASN A 68 -24.37 -26.92 -1.47
N TRP A 69 -24.13 -26.88 -0.15
CA TRP A 69 -24.41 -27.99 0.76
C TRP A 69 -25.42 -27.56 1.84
N TRP A 70 -26.45 -28.36 2.00
CA TRP A 70 -27.56 -28.11 2.92
C TRP A 70 -27.58 -29.20 3.98
N LEU A 71 -27.44 -28.80 5.26
CA LEU A 71 -27.55 -29.75 6.35
C LEU A 71 -29.02 -29.97 6.73
N LYS A 72 -29.42 -31.24 6.82
CA LYS A 72 -30.77 -31.68 7.22
C LYS A 72 -30.70 -32.68 8.35
N ASP A 73 -31.72 -32.66 9.22
CA ASP A 73 -31.93 -33.69 10.23
C ASP A 73 -32.60 -34.97 9.64
N LYS A 74 -32.89 -35.96 10.49
CA LYS A 74 -33.54 -37.21 10.09
C LYS A 74 -34.91 -37.02 9.41
N ASN A 75 -35.66 -35.98 9.81
CA ASN A 75 -37.00 -35.65 9.32
C ASN A 75 -36.96 -34.69 8.11
N GLY A 76 -35.79 -34.36 7.59
CA GLY A 76 -35.63 -33.45 6.46
C GLY A 76 -35.65 -31.96 6.80
N LYS A 77 -35.77 -31.59 8.08
CA LYS A 77 -35.73 -30.21 8.54
C LYS A 77 -34.30 -29.64 8.39
N ARG A 78 -34.19 -28.38 8.04
CA ARG A 78 -32.90 -27.67 7.90
C ARG A 78 -32.24 -27.49 9.27
N VAL A 79 -30.93 -27.77 9.34
CA VAL A 79 -30.12 -27.56 10.56
C VAL A 79 -29.19 -26.38 10.31
N THR A 80 -29.18 -25.42 11.22
CA THR A 80 -28.50 -24.12 11.09
C THR A 80 -27.41 -23.95 12.14
N GLY A 81 -26.65 -22.88 12.01
CA GLY A 81 -25.65 -22.46 12.99
C GLY A 81 -24.38 -23.28 12.97
N PHE A 82 -23.66 -23.28 14.09
CA PHE A 82 -22.40 -23.98 14.26
C PHE A 82 -22.61 -25.46 14.51
N GLN A 83 -22.05 -26.32 13.67
CA GLN A 83 -22.27 -27.77 13.68
C GLN A 83 -20.95 -28.53 13.50
N TYR A 84 -20.83 -29.67 14.18
CA TYR A 84 -19.88 -30.72 13.84
C TYR A 84 -20.54 -31.75 12.93
N ILE A 85 -19.89 -32.06 11.81
CA ILE A 85 -20.34 -33.09 10.88
C ILE A 85 -19.24 -34.12 10.66
N LYS A 86 -19.61 -35.41 10.68
CA LYS A 86 -18.74 -36.54 10.39
C LYS A 86 -19.15 -37.12 9.03
N VAL A 87 -18.28 -36.91 8.04
CA VAL A 87 -18.57 -37.28 6.64
C VAL A 87 -17.79 -38.54 6.29
N PRO A 88 -18.39 -39.53 5.58
CA PRO A 88 -17.69 -40.72 5.12
C PRO A 88 -16.46 -40.37 4.26
N LYS A 89 -15.43 -41.23 4.30
CA LYS A 89 -14.23 -41.05 3.48
C LYS A 89 -14.59 -40.97 1.99
N GLY A 90 -13.74 -40.30 1.18
CA GLY A 90 -13.95 -40.18 -0.28
C GLY A 90 -14.93 -39.11 -0.73
N LYS A 91 -15.60 -38.38 0.16
CA LYS A 91 -16.49 -37.27 -0.21
C LYS A 91 -15.77 -35.95 -0.32
N ARG A 92 -16.29 -35.04 -1.18
CA ARG A 92 -15.76 -33.66 -1.37
C ARG A 92 -15.73 -32.85 -0.08
N LEU A 93 -16.74 -33.00 0.78
CA LEU A 93 -16.78 -32.38 2.10
C LEU A 93 -16.04 -33.28 3.09
N LYS A 94 -15.22 -32.70 3.96
CA LYS A 94 -14.46 -33.45 4.99
C LYS A 94 -15.13 -33.32 6.35
N SER A 95 -14.92 -34.28 7.26
CA SER A 95 -15.36 -34.18 8.64
C SER A 95 -14.78 -32.93 9.34
N GLY A 96 -15.58 -32.26 10.17
CA GLY A 96 -15.14 -31.07 10.90
C GLY A 96 -16.27 -30.17 11.38
N TYR A 97 -15.88 -29.02 11.87
CA TYR A 97 -16.79 -27.98 12.35
C TYR A 97 -17.08 -26.98 11.23
N TYR A 98 -18.36 -26.64 11.07
CA TYR A 98 -18.85 -25.75 10.00
C TYR A 98 -19.94 -24.82 10.53
N MET A 99 -20.11 -23.70 9.81
CA MET A 99 -21.22 -22.79 10.03
C MET A 99 -22.23 -22.93 8.90
N PHE A 100 -23.52 -23.07 9.28
CA PHE A 100 -24.65 -23.08 8.37
C PHE A 100 -25.52 -21.84 8.62
N ASP A 101 -25.91 -21.16 7.56
CA ASP A 101 -26.75 -19.97 7.64
C ASP A 101 -28.17 -20.25 8.15
N SER A 102 -29.01 -19.22 8.26
CA SER A 102 -30.40 -19.33 8.69
C SER A 102 -31.27 -20.22 7.78
N LYS A 103 -30.81 -20.43 6.53
CA LYS A 103 -31.46 -21.33 5.57
C LYS A 103 -30.89 -22.75 5.61
N GLY A 104 -29.94 -23.03 6.51
CA GLY A 104 -29.26 -24.34 6.60
C GLY A 104 -28.24 -24.59 5.48
N CYS A 105 -27.81 -23.53 4.74
CA CYS A 105 -26.79 -23.63 3.73
C CYS A 105 -25.40 -23.45 4.33
N LEU A 106 -24.40 -24.18 3.83
CA LEU A 106 -23.03 -24.11 4.32
C LEU A 106 -22.39 -22.75 3.97
N CYS A 107 -21.90 -22.05 4.98
CA CYS A 107 -21.14 -20.81 4.83
C CYS A 107 -19.70 -21.12 4.35
N LYS A 108 -19.46 -21.02 3.04
CA LYS A 108 -18.15 -21.31 2.43
C LYS A 108 -17.17 -20.13 2.50
N LYS A 109 -17.67 -18.90 2.72
CA LYS A 109 -16.85 -17.68 2.77
C LYS A 109 -15.85 -17.77 3.93
N LYS A 110 -14.60 -17.48 3.66
CA LYS A 110 -13.55 -17.42 4.68
C LYS A 110 -13.76 -16.19 5.56
N GLN A 111 -14.15 -16.41 6.83
CA GLN A 111 -14.48 -15.33 7.76
C GLN A 111 -14.35 -15.75 9.22
N PHE A 112 -14.41 -14.78 10.12
CA PHE A 112 -14.51 -15.00 11.56
C PHE A 112 -15.97 -15.10 11.99
N HIS A 113 -16.23 -16.01 12.96
CA HIS A 113 -17.51 -16.11 13.65
C HIS A 113 -17.27 -16.07 15.16
N LYS A 114 -18.06 -15.27 15.88
CA LYS A 114 -18.12 -15.30 17.34
C LYS A 114 -18.97 -16.51 17.77
N LEU A 115 -18.44 -17.33 18.66
CA LEU A 115 -19.09 -18.53 19.16
C LEU A 115 -19.18 -18.49 20.68
N ASP A 116 -20.30 -19.00 21.19
CA ASP A 116 -20.50 -19.37 22.59
C ASP A 116 -21.35 -20.62 22.61
N LYS A 117 -20.73 -21.78 22.36
CA LYS A 117 -21.45 -23.07 22.15
C LYS A 117 -20.60 -24.24 22.61
N LYS A 118 -21.28 -25.26 23.18
CA LYS A 118 -20.70 -26.59 23.45
C LYS A 118 -21.16 -27.56 22.37
N ILE A 119 -20.27 -28.16 21.62
CA ILE A 119 -20.56 -29.07 20.50
C ILE A 119 -19.51 -30.18 20.46
N ALA A 120 -19.97 -31.43 20.30
CA ALA A 120 -19.11 -32.62 20.26
C ALA A 120 -18.14 -32.69 21.46
N GLY A 121 -18.64 -32.47 22.67
CA GLY A 121 -17.86 -32.51 23.90
C GLY A 121 -16.92 -31.31 24.14
N ARG A 122 -16.88 -30.33 23.25
CA ARG A 122 -15.98 -29.17 23.34
C ARG A 122 -16.73 -27.84 23.46
N THR A 123 -16.26 -26.98 24.36
CA THR A 123 -16.74 -25.59 24.49
C THR A 123 -15.97 -24.67 23.57
N PHE A 124 -16.71 -23.88 22.79
CA PHE A 124 -16.19 -22.82 21.91
C PHE A 124 -16.68 -21.47 22.45
N LYS A 125 -15.76 -20.68 23.03
CA LYS A 125 -16.04 -19.32 23.53
C LYS A 125 -15.02 -18.36 22.95
N GLY A 126 -15.48 -17.38 22.16
CA GLY A 126 -14.64 -16.37 21.49
C GLY A 126 -14.82 -16.32 19.98
N THR A 127 -13.87 -15.73 19.27
CA THR A 127 -13.92 -15.51 17.82
C THR A 127 -13.05 -16.55 17.10
N TYR A 128 -13.63 -17.28 16.16
CA TYR A 128 -12.99 -18.39 15.46
C TYR A 128 -12.94 -18.17 13.96
N TYR A 129 -11.86 -18.60 13.30
CA TYR A 129 -11.66 -18.49 11.87
C TYR A 129 -12.11 -19.72 11.10
N PHE A 130 -13.08 -19.52 10.22
CA PHE A 130 -13.58 -20.52 9.29
C PHE A 130 -12.97 -20.28 7.91
N GLY A 131 -11.76 -20.71 7.71
CA GLY A 131 -10.96 -20.37 6.54
C GLY A 131 -10.23 -21.55 5.89
N ASP A 132 -10.55 -22.78 6.31
CA ASP A 132 -10.09 -24.00 5.66
C ASP A 132 -11.02 -24.34 4.46
N THR A 133 -10.72 -25.43 3.77
CA THR A 133 -11.50 -25.87 2.60
C THR A 133 -12.99 -25.90 2.88
N ASN A 134 -13.79 -25.28 1.99
CA ASN A 134 -15.24 -25.19 2.09
C ASN A 134 -15.78 -24.52 3.36
N GLY A 135 -15.03 -23.55 3.93
CA GLY A 135 -15.46 -22.84 5.14
C GLY A 135 -15.40 -23.69 6.42
N ARG A 136 -14.58 -24.75 6.44
CA ARG A 136 -14.31 -25.53 7.64
C ARG A 136 -13.53 -24.71 8.66
N LEU A 137 -13.75 -24.96 9.95
CA LEU A 137 -12.98 -24.37 11.04
C LEU A 137 -11.49 -24.63 10.84
N TYR A 138 -10.69 -23.56 10.82
CA TYR A 138 -9.24 -23.64 10.68
C TYR A 138 -8.61 -24.19 11.97
N ARG A 139 -7.78 -25.23 11.87
CA ARG A 139 -7.24 -25.95 13.02
C ARG A 139 -5.71 -25.97 13.06
N LYS A 140 -5.07 -24.84 12.78
CA LYS A 140 -3.62 -24.70 12.92
C LYS A 140 -3.30 -23.49 13.79
N ALA A 141 -2.46 -23.69 14.82
CA ALA A 141 -1.97 -22.59 15.65
C ALA A 141 -0.95 -21.74 14.91
N GLY A 142 -0.80 -20.50 15.33
CA GLY A 142 0.23 -19.58 14.84
C GLY A 142 -0.30 -18.38 14.09
N TRP A 143 0.63 -17.64 13.52
CA TRP A 143 0.33 -16.43 12.76
C TRP A 143 -0.28 -16.75 11.39
N LYS A 144 -1.35 -16.04 11.05
CA LYS A 144 -2.00 -16.15 9.74
C LYS A 144 -2.38 -14.78 9.20
N VAL A 145 -2.10 -14.54 7.92
CA VAL A 145 -2.58 -13.34 7.20
C VAL A 145 -3.98 -13.66 6.64
N ILE A 146 -4.94 -12.80 6.95
CA ILE A 146 -6.34 -12.90 6.52
C ILE A 146 -6.75 -11.50 6.07
N ASN A 147 -7.16 -11.36 4.81
CA ASN A 147 -7.52 -10.07 4.19
C ASN A 147 -6.45 -8.96 4.43
N GLY A 148 -5.18 -9.31 4.25
CA GLY A 148 -4.05 -8.38 4.42
C GLY A 148 -3.65 -8.09 5.87
N GLN A 149 -4.41 -8.56 6.86
CA GLN A 149 -4.12 -8.37 8.29
C GLN A 149 -3.55 -9.64 8.92
N LYS A 150 -2.61 -9.47 9.86
CA LYS A 150 -1.94 -10.57 10.56
C LYS A 150 -2.65 -10.87 11.88
N TYR A 151 -3.08 -12.11 12.06
CA TYR A 151 -3.77 -12.60 13.26
C TYR A 151 -3.02 -13.77 13.89
N LEU A 152 -3.06 -13.87 15.21
CA LEU A 152 -2.60 -15.05 15.93
C LEU A 152 -3.78 -15.95 16.26
N LEU A 153 -3.70 -17.21 15.89
CA LEU A 153 -4.76 -18.21 16.07
C LEU A 153 -4.28 -19.35 16.98
N SER A 154 -5.18 -19.88 17.79
CA SER A 154 -4.97 -21.12 18.55
C SER A 154 -5.04 -22.35 17.62
N SER A 155 -4.73 -23.53 18.17
CA SER A 155 -4.84 -24.82 17.46
C SER A 155 -6.25 -25.16 16.97
N TYR A 156 -7.27 -24.49 17.49
CA TYR A 156 -8.66 -24.60 17.05
C TYR A 156 -9.17 -23.36 16.32
N GLY A 157 -8.23 -22.52 15.81
CA GLY A 157 -8.59 -21.35 15.01
C GLY A 157 -9.23 -20.21 15.80
N ARG A 158 -9.21 -20.24 17.16
CA ARG A 158 -9.64 -19.12 17.99
C ARG A 158 -8.66 -17.98 17.82
N ARG A 159 -9.14 -16.80 17.49
CA ARG A 159 -8.37 -15.57 17.44
C ARG A 159 -8.05 -15.10 18.86
N TYR A 160 -6.77 -14.79 19.13
CA TYR A 160 -6.38 -14.09 20.34
C TYR A 160 -6.74 -12.61 20.22
N GLU A 161 -7.26 -12.03 21.29
CA GLU A 161 -7.71 -10.64 21.35
C GLU A 161 -7.59 -10.09 22.77
N ASN A 162 -7.39 -8.76 22.93
CA ASN A 162 -7.20 -8.05 24.20
C ASN A 162 -6.13 -8.67 25.09
N CYS A 163 -5.01 -9.10 24.55
CA CYS A 163 -3.96 -9.77 25.33
C CYS A 163 -2.57 -9.65 24.67
N TRP A 164 -1.55 -9.76 25.50
CA TRP A 164 -0.18 -9.97 25.06
C TRP A 164 0.04 -11.42 24.63
N ARG A 165 0.56 -11.64 23.43
CA ARG A 165 0.99 -12.95 22.93
C ARG A 165 2.13 -12.79 21.93
N SER A 166 3.14 -13.69 22.01
CA SER A 166 4.29 -13.71 21.09
C SER A 166 4.96 -12.35 20.91
N GLY A 167 5.09 -11.57 22.02
CA GLY A 167 5.73 -10.25 22.02
C GLY A 167 4.88 -9.10 21.47
N TYR A 168 3.59 -9.33 21.16
CA TYR A 168 2.66 -8.32 20.63
C TYR A 168 1.40 -8.23 21.47
N TYR A 169 0.83 -7.02 21.59
CA TYR A 169 -0.52 -6.84 22.10
C TYR A 169 -1.53 -6.96 20.96
N LEU A 170 -2.51 -7.83 21.16
CA LEU A 170 -3.59 -8.06 20.20
C LEU A 170 -4.84 -7.30 20.64
N LEU A 171 -5.33 -6.42 19.77
CA LEU A 171 -6.51 -5.60 20.02
C LEU A 171 -7.79 -6.45 20.09
N SER A 172 -8.92 -5.85 20.46
CA SER A 172 -10.24 -6.51 20.48
C SER A 172 -10.66 -7.10 19.13
N ASN A 173 -10.17 -6.53 18.03
CA ASN A 173 -10.37 -7.07 16.68
C ASN A 173 -9.31 -8.13 16.30
N GLY A 174 -8.39 -8.50 17.20
CA GLY A 174 -7.32 -9.49 17.01
C GLY A 174 -6.12 -9.01 16.19
N THR A 175 -6.08 -7.76 15.75
CA THR A 175 -4.92 -7.20 15.04
C THR A 175 -3.85 -6.74 16.03
N ILE A 176 -2.60 -6.63 15.57
CA ILE A 176 -1.49 -6.12 16.39
C ILE A 176 -1.71 -4.63 16.67
N ALA A 177 -1.64 -4.23 17.94
CA ALA A 177 -1.59 -2.83 18.34
C ALA A 177 -0.30 -2.18 17.82
N ARG A 178 -0.40 -0.92 17.32
CA ARG A 178 0.74 -0.19 16.76
C ARG A 178 0.63 1.29 17.10
N SER A 179 1.79 1.93 17.35
CA SER A 179 1.92 3.38 17.55
C SER A 179 0.89 3.96 18.52
N ARG A 180 0.75 3.35 19.70
CA ARG A 180 -0.23 3.80 20.72
C ARG A 180 0.13 3.41 22.13
N LYS A 181 -0.47 4.12 23.09
CA LYS A 181 -0.57 3.70 24.48
C LYS A 181 -1.68 2.66 24.62
N LEU A 182 -1.43 1.61 25.38
CA LEU A 182 -2.38 0.54 25.67
C LEU A 182 -3.16 0.84 26.96
N PRO A 183 -4.28 0.15 27.22
CA PRO A 183 -5.05 0.32 28.46
C PRO A 183 -4.24 0.05 29.75
N ASP A 184 -3.21 -0.80 29.67
CA ASP A 184 -2.30 -1.11 30.79
C ASP A 184 -1.18 -0.06 30.97
N GLY A 185 -1.23 1.06 30.24
CA GLY A 185 -0.23 2.12 30.28
C GLY A 185 1.01 1.88 29.41
N THR A 186 1.19 0.69 28.87
CA THR A 186 2.34 0.34 28.02
C THR A 186 2.25 1.04 26.65
N TRP A 187 3.36 1.56 26.16
CA TRP A 187 3.49 2.07 24.80
C TRP A 187 3.95 0.98 23.85
N VAL A 188 3.41 0.99 22.62
CA VAL A 188 3.87 0.14 21.52
C VAL A 188 4.22 0.97 20.30
N ASP A 189 5.33 0.62 19.65
CA ASP A 189 5.85 1.27 18.45
C ASP A 189 5.05 0.92 17.18
N CYS A 190 5.49 1.40 16.02
CA CYS A 190 4.84 1.11 14.74
C CYS A 190 4.93 -0.37 14.33
N ASN A 191 5.85 -1.13 14.91
CA ASN A 191 5.98 -2.57 14.69
C ASN A 191 5.16 -3.39 15.69
N GLY A 192 4.56 -2.73 16.69
CA GLY A 192 3.76 -3.36 17.73
C GLY A 192 4.60 -3.91 18.91
N ARG A 193 5.85 -3.48 19.06
CA ARG A 193 6.74 -3.85 20.17
C ARG A 193 6.60 -2.86 21.30
N ARG A 194 6.87 -3.31 22.53
CA ARG A 194 6.94 -2.41 23.69
C ARG A 194 8.04 -1.37 23.51
N CYS A 195 7.74 -0.14 23.89
CA CYS A 195 8.68 0.99 23.88
C CYS A 195 8.34 1.96 25.02
N THR A 196 9.19 2.97 25.23
CA THR A 196 8.92 4.06 26.19
C THR A 196 8.09 5.16 25.50
N GLU A 197 7.49 6.03 26.32
CA GLU A 197 6.83 7.23 25.81
C GLU A 197 7.85 8.16 25.14
N ALA A 198 9.05 8.28 25.70
CA ALA A 198 10.13 9.08 25.11
C ALA A 198 10.53 8.59 23.72
N ASP A 199 10.59 7.27 23.49
CA ASP A 199 10.88 6.69 22.18
C ASP A 199 9.80 7.03 21.15
N MET A 200 8.54 7.13 21.56
CA MET A 200 7.41 7.42 20.67
C MET A 200 7.21 8.91 20.40
N THR A 201 7.56 9.77 21.33
CA THR A 201 7.23 11.19 21.23
C THR A 201 8.40 12.06 20.79
N LEU A 202 9.66 11.60 20.96
CA LEU A 202 10.88 12.37 20.71
C LEU A 202 10.83 13.76 21.38
N ASN A 203 10.19 13.88 22.56
CA ASN A 203 9.86 15.16 23.17
C ASN A 203 11.08 16.06 23.42
N GLY A 204 12.21 15.49 23.85
CA GLY A 204 13.46 16.26 24.03
C GLY A 204 13.95 16.90 22.73
N LEU A 205 13.98 16.11 21.65
CA LEU A 205 14.36 16.61 20.32
C LEU A 205 13.34 17.62 19.78
N LYS A 206 12.04 17.34 19.92
CA LYS A 206 10.96 18.26 19.49
C LYS A 206 11.07 19.61 20.19
N LYS A 207 11.26 19.64 21.53
CA LYS A 207 11.45 20.86 22.31
C LYS A 207 12.67 21.65 21.83
N LYS A 208 13.81 20.98 21.64
CA LYS A 208 15.05 21.59 21.14
C LYS A 208 14.88 22.22 19.76
N LEU A 209 14.36 21.44 18.79
CA LEU A 209 14.13 21.94 17.44
C LEU A 209 13.08 23.06 17.39
N GLY A 210 12.01 22.96 18.17
CA GLY A 210 10.97 23.99 18.27
C GLY A 210 11.51 25.32 18.79
N SER A 211 12.32 25.32 19.83
CA SER A 211 13.01 26.53 20.35
C SER A 211 13.93 27.14 19.31
N MET A 212 14.70 26.30 18.62
CA MET A 212 15.62 26.79 17.55
C MET A 212 14.89 27.48 16.43
N VAL A 213 13.86 26.83 15.83
CA VAL A 213 13.15 27.38 14.67
C VAL A 213 12.32 28.62 15.04
N LYS A 214 11.86 28.73 16.29
CA LYS A 214 11.18 29.92 16.81
C LYS A 214 12.10 31.16 16.82
N GLY A 215 13.40 30.96 17.04
CA GLY A 215 14.41 32.03 16.99
C GLY A 215 14.96 32.32 15.59
N TYR A 216 14.47 31.66 14.54
CA TYR A 216 14.94 31.89 13.18
C TYR A 216 14.07 32.91 12.44
N SER A 217 14.71 33.73 11.59
CA SER A 217 14.02 34.63 10.70
C SER A 217 13.22 33.88 9.64
N GLY A 218 12.00 34.33 9.34
CA GLY A 218 11.09 33.70 8.41
C GLY A 218 10.34 32.51 9.01
N SER A 219 9.49 31.88 8.22
CA SER A 219 8.74 30.69 8.62
C SER A 219 9.53 29.42 8.36
N TRP A 220 9.60 28.56 9.36
CA TRP A 220 10.31 27.28 9.29
C TRP A 220 9.36 26.13 9.61
N SER A 221 9.40 25.08 8.80
CA SER A 221 8.72 23.81 9.05
C SER A 221 9.73 22.68 9.12
N VAL A 222 9.62 21.83 10.15
CA VAL A 222 10.50 20.69 10.33
C VAL A 222 9.66 19.44 10.57
N TYR A 223 9.86 18.45 9.71
CA TYR A 223 9.28 17.12 9.90
C TYR A 223 10.41 16.10 10.08
N VAL A 224 10.33 15.28 11.14
CA VAL A 224 11.25 14.15 11.38
C VAL A 224 10.42 12.91 11.66
N LYS A 225 10.80 11.79 11.06
CA LYS A 225 10.21 10.48 11.40
C LYS A 225 11.28 9.43 11.59
N ASN A 226 11.31 8.83 12.76
CA ASN A 226 12.08 7.64 13.04
C ASN A 226 11.41 6.46 12.28
N LEU A 227 12.12 5.80 11.37
CA LEU A 227 11.56 4.74 10.53
C LEU A 227 11.53 3.37 11.21
N GLU A 228 12.23 3.24 12.33
CA GLU A 228 12.28 2.01 13.11
C GLU A 228 11.09 1.88 14.07
N ASN A 229 10.81 2.93 14.85
CA ASN A 229 9.72 2.92 15.84
C ASN A 229 8.49 3.74 15.44
N GLY A 230 8.61 4.58 14.38
CA GLY A 230 7.53 5.39 13.81
C GLY A 230 7.24 6.70 14.55
N ALA A 231 8.09 7.08 15.53
CA ALA A 231 7.98 8.35 16.23
C ALA A 231 8.12 9.54 15.28
N VAL A 232 7.32 10.60 15.51
CA VAL A 232 7.22 11.75 14.60
C VAL A 232 7.38 13.06 15.35
N ILE A 233 8.18 13.95 14.77
CA ILE A 233 8.17 15.39 15.08
C ILE A 233 7.56 16.11 13.87
N ASN A 234 6.60 16.98 14.13
CA ASN A 234 6.04 17.89 13.15
C ASN A 234 5.94 19.28 13.76
N ILE A 235 6.76 20.20 13.27
CA ILE A 235 6.82 21.60 13.71
C ILE A 235 6.36 22.47 12.57
N ASN A 236 5.35 23.31 12.81
CA ASN A 236 4.80 24.25 11.83
C ASN A 236 4.42 23.55 10.51
N ASP A 237 3.35 22.74 10.54
CA ASP A 237 2.85 22.03 9.34
C ASP A 237 2.17 23.02 8.38
N THR A 238 2.95 23.95 7.82
CA THR A 238 2.48 24.99 6.90
C THR A 238 2.85 24.61 5.46
N ALA A 239 1.89 24.79 4.54
CA ALA A 239 2.19 24.71 3.11
C ALA A 239 2.99 25.95 2.67
N MET A 240 4.05 25.72 1.90
CA MET A 240 4.92 26.77 1.35
C MET A 240 5.10 26.57 -0.15
N TYR A 241 5.57 27.59 -0.85
CA TYR A 241 6.07 27.40 -2.21
C TYR A 241 7.23 26.39 -2.20
N PRO A 242 7.11 25.25 -2.88
CA PRO A 242 8.01 24.12 -2.66
C PRO A 242 9.33 24.21 -3.42
N ALA A 243 9.45 25.16 -4.32
CA ALA A 243 10.52 25.16 -5.32
C ALA A 243 10.66 23.76 -5.96
N SER A 244 11.87 23.23 -6.06
CA SER A 244 12.11 21.94 -6.70
C SER A 244 11.74 20.70 -5.88
N THR A 245 11.26 20.82 -4.64
CA THR A 245 10.80 19.64 -3.90
C THR A 245 9.51 19.03 -4.49
N ILE A 246 8.69 19.83 -5.21
CA ILE A 246 7.50 19.34 -5.94
C ILE A 246 7.84 18.24 -6.96
N LYS A 247 9.07 18.22 -7.48
CA LYS A 247 9.56 17.24 -8.46
C LYS A 247 9.45 15.80 -7.97
N ALA A 248 9.60 15.59 -6.66
CA ALA A 248 9.44 14.26 -6.08
C ALA A 248 7.98 13.74 -6.18
N PHE A 249 7.01 14.62 -6.08
CA PHE A 249 5.59 14.26 -6.25
C PHE A 249 5.23 14.01 -7.72
N VAL A 250 5.79 14.82 -8.64
CA VAL A 250 5.63 14.57 -10.08
C VAL A 250 6.29 13.26 -10.49
N MET A 251 7.47 12.93 -9.93
CA MET A 251 8.09 11.62 -10.13
C MET A 251 7.15 10.48 -9.70
N ALA A 252 6.52 10.57 -8.53
CA ALA A 252 5.61 9.55 -8.03
C ALA A 252 4.36 9.43 -8.90
N SER A 253 3.75 10.54 -9.32
CA SER A 253 2.62 10.55 -10.25
C SER A 253 3.01 9.95 -11.61
N THR A 254 4.19 10.26 -12.14
CA THR A 254 4.69 9.69 -13.40
C THR A 254 4.81 8.17 -13.31
N PHE A 255 5.35 7.64 -12.22
CA PHE A 255 5.41 6.19 -12.02
C PHE A 255 4.00 5.56 -11.83
N ASP A 256 3.03 6.29 -11.27
CA ASP A 256 1.64 5.82 -11.21
C ASP A 256 1.02 5.71 -12.62
N GLN A 257 1.27 6.69 -13.52
CA GLN A 257 0.83 6.61 -14.92
C GLN A 257 1.50 5.44 -15.66
N ILE A 258 2.79 5.19 -15.40
CA ILE A 258 3.52 4.04 -15.97
C ILE A 258 2.91 2.72 -15.46
N LYS A 259 2.68 2.59 -14.15
CA LYS A 259 2.07 1.39 -13.56
C LYS A 259 0.69 1.08 -14.13
N ARG A 260 -0.10 2.12 -14.43
CA ARG A 260 -1.44 1.99 -15.04
C ARG A 260 -1.42 1.74 -16.55
N GLY A 261 -0.25 1.64 -17.18
CA GLY A 261 -0.11 1.49 -18.63
C GLY A 261 -0.50 2.74 -19.45
N LYS A 262 -0.71 3.89 -18.78
CA LYS A 262 -1.05 5.17 -19.45
C LYS A 262 0.16 5.91 -19.99
N LEU A 263 1.35 5.58 -19.52
CA LEU A 263 2.63 6.13 -19.98
C LEU A 263 3.64 4.99 -20.17
N ARG A 264 4.28 4.95 -21.35
CA ARG A 264 5.34 3.97 -21.64
C ARG A 264 6.64 4.38 -20.93
N TYR A 265 7.27 3.46 -20.21
CA TYR A 265 8.56 3.68 -19.53
C TYR A 265 9.73 3.45 -20.51
N ASN A 266 9.92 4.39 -21.45
CA ASN A 266 10.97 4.37 -22.46
C ASN A 266 12.24 5.17 -22.03
N SER A 267 13.24 5.25 -22.90
CA SER A 267 14.49 5.98 -22.66
C SER A 267 14.26 7.46 -22.37
N THR A 268 13.38 8.13 -23.11
CA THR A 268 13.02 9.55 -22.90
C THR A 268 12.49 9.79 -21.49
N ILE A 269 11.52 9.01 -21.03
CA ILE A 269 10.94 9.16 -19.68
C ILE A 269 11.98 8.84 -18.60
N LYS A 270 12.84 7.87 -18.81
CA LYS A 270 13.96 7.56 -17.89
C LYS A 270 14.94 8.74 -17.79
N SER A 271 15.34 9.31 -18.92
CA SER A 271 16.22 10.47 -18.97
C SER A 271 15.61 11.68 -18.27
N LEU A 272 14.35 12.02 -18.55
CA LEU A 272 13.65 13.13 -17.90
C LEU A 272 13.53 12.92 -16.38
N LEU A 273 13.16 11.72 -15.91
CA LEU A 273 13.12 11.41 -14.48
C LEU A 273 14.50 11.55 -13.83
N ASN A 274 15.55 11.10 -14.51
CA ASN A 274 16.92 11.25 -14.04
C ASN A 274 17.30 12.72 -13.91
N SER A 275 17.20 13.53 -14.97
CA SER A 275 17.57 14.95 -14.95
C SER A 275 16.73 15.73 -13.93
N MET A 276 15.42 15.51 -13.90
CA MET A 276 14.52 16.18 -12.96
C MET A 276 14.93 15.96 -11.50
N ILE A 277 15.35 14.75 -11.13
CA ILE A 277 15.66 14.44 -9.73
C ILE A 277 17.12 14.65 -9.39
N THR A 278 18.07 14.18 -10.23
CA THR A 278 19.48 14.17 -9.85
C THR A 278 20.15 15.54 -9.96
N VAL A 279 19.85 16.33 -10.98
CA VAL A 279 20.39 17.68 -11.19
C VAL A 279 19.32 18.77 -11.02
N SER A 280 18.09 18.37 -10.72
CA SER A 280 16.97 19.30 -10.48
C SER A 280 16.56 20.11 -11.73
N ASP A 281 16.62 19.50 -12.92
CA ASP A 281 16.24 20.13 -14.17
C ASP A 281 14.78 20.57 -14.20
N ASN A 282 14.53 21.83 -14.56
CA ASN A 282 13.19 22.43 -14.55
C ASN A 282 12.40 22.06 -15.82
N GLU A 283 13.06 21.97 -16.97
CA GLU A 283 12.36 21.61 -18.20
C GLU A 283 11.96 20.13 -18.18
N ALA A 284 12.78 19.25 -17.63
CA ALA A 284 12.41 17.87 -17.40
C ALA A 284 11.16 17.74 -16.48
N TYR A 285 11.02 18.62 -15.48
CA TYR A 285 9.79 18.72 -14.68
C TYR A 285 8.59 19.13 -15.55
N ASN A 286 8.73 20.22 -16.32
CA ASN A 286 7.66 20.74 -17.17
C ASN A 286 7.19 19.68 -18.18
N GLN A 287 8.14 18.98 -18.79
CA GLN A 287 7.83 17.89 -19.74
C GLN A 287 7.17 16.70 -19.04
N LEU A 288 7.66 16.27 -17.86
CA LEU A 288 7.03 15.16 -17.13
C LEU A 288 5.63 15.49 -16.65
N VAL A 289 5.34 16.75 -16.27
CA VAL A 289 3.96 17.18 -16.01
C VAL A 289 3.11 17.02 -17.27
N ARG A 290 3.57 17.44 -18.44
CA ARG A 290 2.86 17.22 -19.72
C ARG A 290 2.67 15.73 -20.00
N TYR A 291 3.68 14.91 -19.77
CA TYR A 291 3.61 13.45 -19.95
C TYR A 291 2.64 12.74 -19.00
N ASN A 292 2.24 13.37 -17.89
CA ASN A 292 1.19 12.83 -17.02
C ASN A 292 -0.21 12.90 -17.66
N SER A 293 -0.40 13.60 -18.78
CA SER A 293 -1.66 13.61 -19.53
C SER A 293 -1.51 13.02 -20.93
N ARG A 294 -2.60 12.45 -21.45
CA ARG A 294 -2.64 11.92 -22.82
C ARG A 294 -2.49 13.03 -23.87
N SER A 295 -3.08 14.19 -23.62
CA SER A 295 -3.02 15.37 -24.51
C SER A 295 -1.68 16.07 -24.52
N ARG A 296 -0.74 15.71 -23.65
CA ARG A 296 0.53 16.43 -23.46
C ARG A 296 0.36 17.93 -23.09
N SER A 297 -0.82 18.31 -22.67
CA SER A 297 -1.08 19.63 -22.13
C SER A 297 -0.56 19.74 -20.71
N PHE A 298 0.12 20.84 -20.37
CA PHE A 298 0.60 21.09 -19.01
C PHE A 298 -0.56 21.18 -18.02
N VAL A 299 -1.62 21.92 -18.38
CA VAL A 299 -2.82 22.07 -17.54
C VAL A 299 -3.50 20.71 -17.27
N SER A 300 -3.64 19.87 -18.30
CA SER A 300 -4.20 18.52 -18.11
C SER A 300 -3.26 17.62 -17.28
N GLY A 301 -1.95 17.83 -17.41
CA GLY A 301 -0.95 17.13 -16.63
C GLY A 301 -1.01 17.48 -15.14
N THR A 302 -1.12 18.77 -14.79
CA THR A 302 -1.29 19.19 -13.38
C THR A 302 -2.57 18.65 -12.76
N LYS A 303 -3.67 18.61 -13.52
CA LYS A 303 -4.92 17.97 -13.04
C LYS A 303 -4.68 16.48 -12.69
N THR A 304 -3.94 15.75 -13.53
CA THR A 304 -3.61 14.34 -13.28
C THR A 304 -2.69 14.19 -12.06
N VAL A 305 -1.67 15.03 -11.92
CA VAL A 305 -0.80 15.04 -10.74
C VAL A 305 -1.62 15.33 -9.48
N ASN A 306 -2.50 16.34 -9.50
CA ASN A 306 -3.33 16.70 -8.35
C ASN A 306 -4.34 15.61 -7.98
N GLN A 307 -4.91 14.87 -8.96
CA GLN A 307 -5.72 13.68 -8.69
C GLN A 307 -4.91 12.59 -7.98
N TYR A 308 -3.65 12.37 -8.39
CA TYR A 308 -2.75 11.45 -7.70
C TYR A 308 -2.47 11.91 -6.27
N LEU A 309 -2.18 13.20 -6.05
CA LEU A 309 -1.93 13.77 -4.73
C LEU A 309 -3.13 13.59 -3.80
N LYS A 310 -4.32 13.99 -4.25
CA LYS A 310 -5.58 13.85 -3.49
C LYS A 310 -5.86 12.39 -3.14
N LYS A 311 -5.77 11.48 -4.11
CA LYS A 311 -5.99 10.05 -3.92
C LYS A 311 -5.05 9.44 -2.87
N ASN A 312 -3.84 9.97 -2.77
CA ASN A 312 -2.83 9.50 -1.84
C ASN A 312 -2.78 10.30 -0.53
N GLY A 313 -3.72 11.23 -0.29
CA GLY A 313 -3.85 11.95 0.97
C GLY A 313 -2.77 13.01 1.22
N TYR A 314 -2.16 13.56 0.16
CA TYR A 314 -1.27 14.72 0.27
C TYR A 314 -2.13 15.98 0.27
N THR A 315 -2.56 16.41 1.45
CA THR A 315 -3.59 17.45 1.61
C THR A 315 -3.05 18.88 1.55
N LYS A 316 -1.75 19.04 1.71
CA LYS A 316 -1.04 20.34 1.68
C LYS A 316 -0.03 20.41 0.54
N THR A 317 -0.28 19.67 -0.54
CA THR A 317 0.59 19.65 -1.73
C THR A 317 -0.25 19.77 -2.99
N GLY A 318 0.15 20.67 -3.86
CA GLY A 318 -0.51 20.94 -5.15
C GLY A 318 0.49 21.29 -6.24
N CYS A 319 0.26 20.74 -7.43
CA CYS A 319 1.01 21.03 -8.64
C CYS A 319 0.16 21.94 -9.54
N HIS A 320 0.54 23.20 -9.67
CA HIS A 320 -0.25 24.24 -10.32
C HIS A 320 0.51 24.96 -11.44
N SER A 321 1.80 25.20 -11.28
CA SER A 321 2.58 26.02 -12.20
C SER A 321 3.82 25.30 -12.72
N SER A 322 4.27 25.70 -13.92
CA SER A 322 5.57 25.34 -14.46
C SER A 322 6.70 25.94 -13.65
N LEU A 323 7.93 25.50 -13.91
CA LEU A 323 9.15 26.05 -13.34
C LEU A 323 9.92 26.78 -14.43
N HIS A 324 10.68 27.85 -14.03
CA HIS A 324 11.53 28.60 -14.96
C HIS A 324 12.45 27.66 -15.79
N PRO A 325 12.67 27.90 -17.11
CA PRO A 325 12.30 29.12 -17.85
C PRO A 325 10.80 29.20 -18.24
N SER A 326 10.05 28.11 -18.24
CA SER A 326 8.65 28.09 -18.69
C SER A 326 7.68 28.46 -17.57
N ALA A 327 8.07 29.38 -16.68
CA ALA A 327 7.29 29.71 -15.48
C ALA A 327 5.98 30.45 -15.75
N SER A 328 5.73 30.90 -16.98
CA SER A 328 4.47 31.53 -17.39
C SER A 328 3.32 30.55 -17.60
N ALA A 329 3.59 29.25 -17.68
CA ALA A 329 2.55 28.23 -17.93
C ALA A 329 1.86 27.82 -16.63
N PHE A 330 0.99 28.66 -16.08
CA PHE A 330 0.17 28.33 -14.92
C PHE A 330 -1.06 27.49 -15.31
N THR A 331 -1.64 26.82 -14.31
CA THR A 331 -2.95 26.18 -14.46
C THR A 331 -4.07 27.22 -14.58
N SER A 332 -5.27 26.79 -14.96
CA SER A 332 -6.44 27.67 -15.06
C SER A 332 -6.88 28.28 -13.72
N ASP A 333 -6.38 27.76 -12.58
CA ASP A 333 -6.67 28.28 -11.25
C ASP A 333 -5.72 29.40 -10.82
N GLY A 334 -4.72 29.73 -11.64
CA GLY A 334 -3.76 30.79 -11.39
C GLY A 334 -2.85 30.61 -10.16
N GLN A 335 -2.91 29.43 -9.52
CA GLN A 335 -2.17 29.19 -8.28
C GLN A 335 -0.71 28.81 -8.54
N ARG A 336 0.12 28.99 -7.52
CA ARG A 336 1.50 28.47 -7.49
C ARG A 336 1.54 27.07 -6.89
N ASN A 337 2.59 26.32 -7.23
CA ASN A 337 2.89 25.05 -6.55
C ASN A 337 2.98 25.26 -5.03
N ILE A 338 2.46 24.31 -4.27
CA ILE A 338 2.55 24.28 -2.81
C ILE A 338 2.98 22.89 -2.35
N ALA A 339 3.67 22.81 -1.20
CA ALA A 339 3.90 21.57 -0.47
C ALA A 339 4.17 21.84 1.00
N SER A 340 3.97 20.83 1.86
CA SER A 340 4.35 20.87 3.26
C SER A 340 5.52 19.90 3.55
N ALA A 341 6.29 20.20 4.58
CA ALA A 341 7.36 19.30 5.06
C ALA A 341 6.80 17.93 5.47
N LYS A 342 5.59 17.89 6.03
CA LYS A 342 4.91 16.65 6.40
C LYS A 342 4.53 15.80 5.19
N ASP A 343 3.92 16.39 4.15
CA ASP A 343 3.55 15.65 2.95
C ASP A 343 4.78 15.07 2.23
N CYS A 344 5.88 15.86 2.20
CA CYS A 344 7.18 15.38 1.72
C CYS A 344 7.67 14.18 2.55
N GLY A 345 7.55 14.25 3.86
CA GLY A 345 7.93 13.16 4.76
C GLY A 345 7.10 11.90 4.53
N VAL A 346 5.78 12.03 4.32
CA VAL A 346 4.88 10.91 3.99
C VAL A 346 5.25 10.28 2.65
N LEU A 347 5.59 11.08 1.64
CA LEU A 347 6.06 10.57 0.35
C LEU A 347 7.34 9.75 0.51
N LEU A 348 8.33 10.31 1.21
CA LEU A 348 9.62 9.64 1.46
C LEU A 348 9.46 8.34 2.26
N GLU A 349 8.57 8.31 3.26
CA GLU A 349 8.26 7.10 4.01
C GLU A 349 7.71 5.99 3.10
N ARG A 350 6.78 6.33 2.21
CA ARG A 350 6.23 5.37 1.25
C ARG A 350 7.28 4.85 0.28
N ILE A 351 8.18 5.72 -0.18
CA ILE A 351 9.32 5.34 -1.02
C ILE A 351 10.25 4.38 -0.25
N TYR A 352 10.60 4.70 0.99
CA TYR A 352 11.44 3.86 1.84
C TYR A 352 10.80 2.48 2.07
N LYS A 353 9.51 2.46 2.43
CA LYS A 353 8.77 1.22 2.73
C LYS A 353 8.38 0.39 1.50
N GLY A 354 8.69 0.84 0.29
CA GLY A 354 8.32 0.12 -0.93
C GLY A 354 6.83 0.20 -1.28
N THR A 355 6.08 1.14 -0.70
CA THR A 355 4.62 1.26 -0.86
C THR A 355 4.18 2.44 -1.74
N CYS A 356 5.13 3.27 -2.20
CA CYS A 356 4.84 4.33 -3.14
C CYS A 356 4.67 3.73 -4.54
N VAL A 357 3.46 3.77 -5.09
CA VAL A 357 3.06 3.18 -6.38
C VAL A 357 3.21 1.64 -6.39
N SER A 358 4.42 1.12 -6.23
CA SER A 358 4.74 -0.31 -6.06
C SER A 358 6.14 -0.48 -5.49
N SER A 359 6.49 -1.68 -5.02
CA SER A 359 7.84 -1.98 -4.52
C SER A 359 8.92 -1.73 -5.58
N LYS A 360 8.68 -2.11 -6.85
CA LYS A 360 9.58 -1.85 -7.98
C LYS A 360 9.81 -0.34 -8.15
N TYR A 361 8.75 0.44 -8.27
CA TYR A 361 8.87 1.88 -8.53
C TYR A 361 9.34 2.68 -7.32
N SER A 362 9.03 2.25 -6.10
CA SER A 362 9.64 2.82 -4.89
C SER A 362 11.16 2.68 -4.89
N ARG A 363 11.68 1.54 -5.33
CA ARG A 363 13.13 1.32 -5.48
C ARG A 363 13.75 2.23 -6.55
N GLU A 364 13.08 2.40 -7.69
CA GLU A 364 13.52 3.34 -8.74
C GLU A 364 13.58 4.79 -8.21
N MET A 365 12.51 5.25 -7.54
CA MET A 365 12.45 6.58 -6.94
C MET A 365 13.55 6.78 -5.89
N ARG A 366 13.77 5.81 -5.02
CA ARG A 366 14.84 5.85 -4.03
C ARG A 366 16.22 5.95 -4.67
N ASN A 367 16.47 5.18 -5.72
CA ASN A 367 17.75 5.21 -6.44
C ASN A 367 17.99 6.56 -7.15
N LEU A 368 16.96 7.20 -7.68
CA LEU A 368 17.03 8.55 -8.22
C LEU A 368 17.41 9.57 -7.13
N LEU A 369 16.74 9.52 -5.98
CA LEU A 369 17.02 10.42 -4.84
C LEU A 369 18.44 10.22 -4.25
N LEU A 370 18.95 8.97 -4.25
CA LEU A 370 20.31 8.66 -3.81
C LEU A 370 21.38 9.27 -4.73
N ARG A 371 21.07 9.48 -6.01
CA ARG A 371 21.97 10.07 -7.00
C ARG A 371 21.85 11.60 -7.11
N GLN A 372 21.09 12.25 -6.20
CA GLN A 372 21.02 13.71 -6.13
C GLN A 372 22.42 14.31 -5.99
N THR A 373 22.76 15.27 -6.86
CA THR A 373 24.08 15.94 -6.84
C THR A 373 24.14 17.12 -5.86
N ARG A 374 22.98 17.72 -5.53
CA ARG A 374 22.89 18.87 -4.62
C ARG A 374 22.88 18.38 -3.17
N ARG A 375 24.07 18.39 -2.52
CA ARG A 375 24.28 17.72 -1.22
C ARG A 375 24.67 18.65 -0.09
N TRP A 376 24.63 19.97 -0.28
CA TRP A 376 25.14 20.95 0.68
C TRP A 376 24.19 21.34 1.82
N LYS A 377 22.97 20.77 1.89
CA LYS A 377 22.00 21.01 2.97
C LYS A 377 21.95 19.84 3.96
N ILE A 378 20.89 19.04 3.98
CA ILE A 378 20.74 17.89 4.91
C ILE A 378 21.93 16.92 4.81
N PRO A 379 22.39 16.50 3.62
CA PRO A 379 23.55 15.60 3.53
C PRO A 379 24.83 16.13 4.15
N ALA A 380 25.07 17.45 4.10
CA ALA A 380 26.23 18.07 4.72
C ALA A 380 26.12 18.25 6.25
N GLY A 381 24.98 17.92 6.84
CA GLY A 381 24.75 17.92 8.29
C GLY A 381 24.94 16.57 8.96
N VAL A 382 25.17 15.49 8.20
CA VAL A 382 25.43 14.14 8.72
C VAL A 382 26.89 13.74 8.50
N PRO A 383 27.43 12.74 9.24
CA PRO A 383 28.82 12.30 9.05
C PRO A 383 29.10 11.82 7.63
N ALA A 384 30.37 11.92 7.22
CA ALA A 384 30.84 11.38 5.95
C ALA A 384 30.52 9.87 5.84
N GLY A 385 30.21 9.40 4.63
CA GLY A 385 29.85 8.01 4.36
C GLY A 385 28.38 7.65 4.68
N VAL A 386 27.63 8.49 5.39
CA VAL A 386 26.19 8.26 5.59
C VAL A 386 25.45 8.46 4.26
N ARG A 387 24.71 7.43 3.83
CA ARG A 387 23.89 7.53 2.61
C ARG A 387 22.66 8.40 2.89
N VAL A 388 22.39 9.30 1.97
CA VAL A 388 21.24 10.21 2.04
C VAL A 388 20.57 10.28 0.67
N ALA A 389 19.30 9.93 0.63
CA ALA A 389 18.44 10.10 -0.56
C ALA A 389 17.65 11.39 -0.38
N ASN A 390 17.97 12.46 -1.13
CA ASN A 390 17.40 13.78 -0.89
C ASN A 390 16.88 14.45 -2.16
N LYS A 391 16.07 15.50 -1.96
CA LYS A 391 15.67 16.46 -2.97
C LYS A 391 15.62 17.85 -2.38
N THR A 392 16.44 18.74 -2.92
CA THR A 392 16.47 20.17 -2.54
C THR A 392 15.40 20.98 -3.27
N GLY A 393 15.06 22.13 -2.71
CA GLY A 393 14.29 23.18 -3.35
C GLY A 393 14.82 24.53 -2.90
N GLU A 394 15.14 25.40 -3.85
CA GLU A 394 15.68 26.73 -3.59
C GLU A 394 15.22 27.77 -4.62
N THR A 395 15.00 28.98 -4.14
CA THR A 395 14.82 30.23 -4.92
C THR A 395 15.32 31.39 -4.08
N SER A 396 15.18 32.60 -4.62
CA SER A 396 15.42 33.86 -3.88
C SER A 396 14.48 34.04 -2.66
N SER A 397 13.43 33.22 -2.49
CA SER A 397 12.45 33.36 -1.40
C SER A 397 12.39 32.16 -0.48
N VAL A 398 12.94 30.99 -0.85
CA VAL A 398 12.82 29.74 -0.06
C VAL A 398 14.09 28.89 -0.12
N GLN A 399 14.35 28.16 0.97
CA GLN A 399 15.41 27.15 1.06
C GLN A 399 14.85 25.88 1.71
N HIS A 400 14.80 24.80 0.96
CA HIS A 400 14.23 23.51 1.41
C HIS A 400 15.19 22.36 1.17
N ASP A 401 15.04 21.31 1.97
CA ASP A 401 15.55 19.97 1.66
C ASP A 401 14.68 18.91 2.32
N MET A 402 14.50 17.78 1.64
CA MET A 402 13.78 16.61 2.13
C MET A 402 14.61 15.35 1.89
N ALA A 403 14.76 14.49 2.91
CA ALA A 403 15.70 13.38 2.83
C ALA A 403 15.24 12.12 3.60
N ILE A 404 15.64 10.96 3.05
CA ILE A 404 15.77 9.70 3.78
C ILE A 404 17.24 9.58 4.17
N VAL A 405 17.54 9.50 5.44
CA VAL A 405 18.89 9.31 5.97
C VAL A 405 19.04 7.88 6.47
N TYR A 406 20.04 7.17 5.95
CA TYR A 406 20.38 5.80 6.34
C TYR A 406 21.41 5.85 7.45
N GLY A 407 20.94 5.91 8.70
CA GLY A 407 21.78 6.05 9.87
C GLY A 407 22.43 4.75 10.33
N LYS A 408 23.41 4.85 11.25
CA LYS A 408 24.10 3.68 11.80
C LYS A 408 23.21 2.83 12.72
N LYS A 409 22.34 3.47 13.53
CA LYS A 409 21.41 2.82 14.46
C LYS A 409 19.98 2.86 13.94
N THR A 410 19.60 3.99 13.33
CA THR A 410 18.20 4.29 12.95
C THR A 410 18.16 5.01 11.62
N ASP A 411 17.43 4.45 10.69
CA ASP A 411 17.01 5.14 9.46
C ASP A 411 15.89 6.13 9.80
N TYR A 412 15.93 7.31 9.18
CA TYR A 412 14.91 8.31 9.46
C TYR A 412 14.63 9.21 8.24
N ILE A 413 13.50 9.89 8.30
CA ILE A 413 13.13 10.95 7.37
C ILE A 413 13.31 12.28 8.06
N ILE A 414 13.83 13.25 7.32
CA ILE A 414 13.90 14.64 7.73
C ILE A 414 13.52 15.55 6.55
N CYS A 415 12.62 16.50 6.79
CA CYS A 415 12.27 17.54 5.83
C CYS A 415 12.36 18.88 6.57
N VAL A 416 13.12 19.82 5.99
CA VAL A 416 13.29 21.16 6.53
C VAL A 416 12.91 22.16 5.45
N PHE A 417 11.90 22.97 5.73
CA PHE A 417 11.39 24.00 4.85
C PHE A 417 11.57 25.37 5.50
N SER A 418 11.96 26.35 4.71
CA SER A 418 12.19 27.73 5.18
C SER A 418 11.70 28.74 4.15
N SER A 419 10.94 29.75 4.60
CA SER A 419 10.49 30.86 3.77
C SER A 419 11.51 31.99 3.62
N THR A 420 12.80 31.72 3.88
CA THR A 420 13.87 32.67 3.58
C THR A 420 14.73 32.19 2.41
N GLY A 421 14.93 33.04 1.42
CA GLY A 421 15.78 32.78 0.28
C GLY A 421 17.28 33.03 0.55
N ASN A 422 17.62 33.68 1.65
CA ASN A 422 19.03 33.94 1.99
C ASN A 422 19.76 32.62 2.26
N GLU A 423 20.55 32.18 1.29
CA GLU A 423 21.27 30.90 1.35
C GLU A 423 22.29 30.89 2.49
N GLY A 424 23.04 31.96 2.67
CA GLY A 424 24.05 32.13 3.74
C GLY A 424 23.41 32.03 5.12
N TYR A 425 22.16 32.44 5.26
CA TYR A 425 21.39 32.31 6.51
C TYR A 425 20.76 30.92 6.71
N ALA A 426 20.06 30.41 5.69
CA ALA A 426 19.25 29.21 5.81
C ALA A 426 20.05 27.91 5.75
N VAL A 427 21.03 27.79 4.86
CA VAL A 427 21.76 26.52 4.67
C VAL A 427 22.52 26.08 5.91
N PRO A 428 23.29 26.95 6.62
CA PRO A 428 23.92 26.54 7.89
C PRO A 428 22.93 26.07 8.94
N ARG A 429 21.71 26.64 8.99
CA ARG A 429 20.64 26.26 9.90
C ARG A 429 20.05 24.90 9.54
N ILE A 430 19.81 24.62 8.26
CA ILE A 430 19.38 23.30 7.77
C ILE A 430 20.43 22.24 8.12
N ARG A 431 21.72 22.52 7.90
CA ARG A 431 22.83 21.62 8.29
C ARG A 431 22.85 21.35 9.78
N ASN A 432 22.67 22.40 10.61
CA ASN A 432 22.66 22.27 12.06
C ASN A 432 21.46 21.43 12.55
N ILE A 433 20.26 21.67 12.02
CA ILE A 433 19.07 20.84 12.29
C ILE A 433 19.36 19.37 11.92
N SER A 434 19.91 19.12 10.74
CA SER A 434 20.26 17.76 10.28
C SER A 434 21.25 17.09 11.23
N ARG A 435 22.31 17.78 11.64
CA ARG A 435 23.33 17.28 12.58
C ARG A 435 22.72 16.93 13.97
N ILE A 436 21.84 17.80 14.47
CA ILE A 436 21.18 17.57 15.77
C ILE A 436 20.28 16.34 15.69
N VAL A 437 19.48 16.19 14.62
CA VAL A 437 18.61 15.04 14.43
C VAL A 437 19.42 13.75 14.29
N TYR A 438 20.49 13.77 13.48
CA TYR A 438 21.36 12.60 13.32
C TYR A 438 21.97 12.17 14.65
N ASN A 439 22.55 13.13 15.39
CA ASN A 439 23.16 12.85 16.67
C ASN A 439 22.18 12.32 17.71
N TYR A 440 20.94 12.78 17.70
CA TYR A 440 19.92 12.29 18.64
C TYR A 440 19.50 10.86 18.32
N LEU A 441 19.35 10.52 17.03
CA LEU A 441 18.84 9.22 16.60
C LEU A 441 19.93 8.15 16.42
N ASN A 442 21.22 8.56 16.27
CA ASN A 442 22.29 7.66 15.85
C ASN A 442 23.58 7.68 16.71
N LYS A 443 23.58 8.42 17.81
CA LYS A 443 24.66 8.37 18.82
C LYS A 443 24.47 7.31 19.92
#